data_8cb5c76aef4719d1bf7133fe4f9c7a20
#
_entry.id   8cb5c76aef4719d1bf7133fe4f9c7a20
#
_cell.length_a   1.000
_cell.length_b   1.000
_cell.length_c   1.000
_cell.angle_alpha   90.00
_cell.angle_beta   90.00
_cell.angle_gamma   90.00
#
_symmetry.space_group_name_H-M   'P 1'
#
loop_
_entity.id
_entity.type
_entity.pdbx_description
1 polymer ?
#
loop_
_entity_poly.entity_id
_entity_poly.type
_entity_poly.pdbx_seq_one_letter_code
_entity_poly.pdbx_strand_id
1 'polypeptide(L)'
;MILRFLNWQGIAGIGASLALAALLLVQRIETRHWRKQSASFEQLYRREQSAFAATVADYRSTAAKAAAADQANLRRVTALQNAITERTSHDFEERLAAARADALRLRGAAEADSGTRANSPVPGLSTAAGSFAEDPGKDRLPASDALTATEQAIQLDELIKWVRLQAKVDNNPSSVASPAGD
;
A
#
# COMPACT_ATOMS: atom_id res chain seq x y z
N MET A 1 -63.41 -56.93 59.27
CA MET A 1 -64.67 -56.15 59.03
C MET A 1 -64.49 -55.03 57.98
N ILE A 2 -63.50 -54.98 57.15
CA ILE A 2 -63.21 -53.88 56.18
C ILE A 2 -63.71 -54.22 54.77
N LEU A 3 -63.97 -55.49 54.42
CA LEU A 3 -64.32 -55.93 53.06
C LEU A 3 -65.81 -55.80 52.68
N ARG A 4 -66.68 -55.25 53.55
CA ARG A 4 -68.13 -55.14 53.28
C ARG A 4 -68.54 -53.77 52.67
N PHE A 5 -67.59 -52.81 52.53
CA PHE A 5 -67.84 -51.52 51.95
C PHE A 5 -67.34 -51.41 50.50
N LEU A 6 -66.91 -52.52 49.93
CA LEU A 6 -66.54 -52.51 48.54
C LEU A 6 -67.74 -52.72 47.63
N ASN A 7 -68.67 -51.77 47.64
CA ASN A 7 -69.71 -51.67 46.67
C ASN A 7 -69.02 -51.49 45.26
N TRP A 8 -69.57 -52.09 44.24
CA TRP A 8 -69.10 -51.97 42.85
C TRP A 8 -68.72 -50.54 42.45
N GLN A 9 -69.43 -49.56 42.96
CA GLN A 9 -69.14 -48.13 42.80
C GLN A 9 -67.88 -47.68 43.48
N GLY A 10 -67.49 -48.26 44.60
CA GLY A 10 -66.24 -47.95 45.29
C GLY A 10 -65.02 -48.50 44.53
N ILE A 11 -65.17 -49.70 44.00
CA ILE A 11 -64.08 -50.31 43.15
C ILE A 11 -63.87 -49.52 41.87
N ALA A 12 -64.91 -49.07 41.20
CA ALA A 12 -64.86 -48.21 40.01
C ALA A 12 -64.22 -46.85 40.35
N GLY A 13 -64.48 -46.27 41.50
CA GLY A 13 -63.87 -45.01 41.97
C GLY A 13 -62.36 -45.13 42.22
N ILE A 14 -61.95 -46.23 42.88
CA ILE A 14 -60.52 -46.50 43.12
C ILE A 14 -59.76 -46.74 41.77
N GLY A 15 -60.37 -47.48 40.85
CA GLY A 15 -59.83 -47.69 39.51
C GLY A 15 -59.65 -46.38 38.72
N ALA A 16 -60.65 -45.53 38.76
CA ALA A 16 -60.63 -44.20 38.11
C ALA A 16 -59.54 -43.28 38.72
N SER A 17 -59.43 -43.29 40.08
CA SER A 17 -58.40 -42.46 40.73
C SER A 17 -56.97 -42.95 40.45
N LEU A 18 -56.75 -44.26 40.40
CA LEU A 18 -55.47 -44.83 40.00
C LEU A 18 -55.09 -44.53 38.54
N ALA A 19 -56.09 -44.61 37.64
CA ALA A 19 -55.89 -44.24 36.23
C ALA A 19 -55.55 -42.76 36.07
N LEU A 20 -56.22 -41.88 36.79
CA LEU A 20 -55.90 -40.43 36.81
C LEU A 20 -54.54 -40.15 37.41
N ALA A 21 -54.16 -40.82 38.50
CA ALA A 21 -52.83 -40.69 39.09
C ALA A 21 -51.71 -41.17 38.14
N ALA A 22 -51.93 -42.30 37.42
CA ALA A 22 -50.99 -42.79 36.42
C ALA A 22 -50.85 -41.78 35.23
N LEU A 23 -51.96 -41.21 34.76
CA LEU A 23 -51.96 -40.23 33.70
C LEU A 23 -51.23 -38.92 34.10
N LEU A 24 -51.43 -38.46 35.35
CA LEU A 24 -50.68 -37.33 35.89
C LEU A 24 -49.19 -37.61 36.03
N LEU A 25 -48.78 -38.83 36.39
CA LEU A 25 -47.38 -39.20 36.43
C LEU A 25 -46.74 -39.21 35.07
N VAL A 26 -47.41 -39.73 34.03
CA VAL A 26 -46.95 -39.70 32.65
C VAL A 26 -46.80 -38.27 32.19
N GLN A 27 -47.79 -37.42 32.37
CA GLN A 27 -47.69 -36.00 32.01
C GLN A 27 -46.53 -35.29 32.74
N ARG A 28 -46.30 -35.61 34.00
CA ARG A 28 -45.21 -35.03 34.79
C ARG A 28 -43.85 -35.46 34.30
N ILE A 29 -43.70 -36.69 33.84
CA ILE A 29 -42.43 -37.20 33.23
C ILE A 29 -42.20 -36.53 31.90
N GLU A 30 -43.21 -36.44 31.06
CA GLU A 30 -43.16 -35.80 29.75
C GLU A 30 -42.81 -34.32 29.88
N THR A 31 -43.45 -33.59 30.76
CA THR A 31 -43.13 -32.17 31.02
C THR A 31 -41.70 -31.97 31.51
N ARG A 32 -41.17 -32.90 32.34
CA ARG A 32 -39.76 -32.83 32.76
C ARG A 32 -38.79 -33.06 31.59
N HIS A 33 -39.12 -33.96 30.69
CA HIS A 33 -38.33 -34.23 29.49
C HIS A 33 -38.27 -32.99 28.58
N TRP A 34 -39.42 -32.38 28.30
CA TRP A 34 -39.50 -31.14 27.49
C TRP A 34 -38.78 -29.97 28.14
N ARG A 35 -38.82 -29.79 29.42
CA ARG A 35 -38.06 -28.74 30.13
C ARG A 35 -36.59 -28.93 30.04
N LYS A 36 -36.08 -30.19 30.15
CA LYS A 36 -34.63 -30.46 29.95
C LYS A 36 -34.20 -30.21 28.54
N GLN A 37 -34.99 -30.58 27.56
CA GLN A 37 -34.71 -30.37 26.16
C GLN A 37 -34.72 -28.85 25.82
N SER A 38 -35.70 -28.12 26.31
CA SER A 38 -35.76 -26.65 26.16
C SER A 38 -34.56 -25.95 26.79
N ALA A 39 -34.13 -26.36 27.98
CA ALA A 39 -32.94 -25.80 28.63
C ALA A 39 -31.66 -26.11 27.84
N SER A 40 -31.55 -27.31 27.23
CA SER A 40 -30.39 -27.65 26.37
C SER A 40 -30.37 -26.82 25.09
N PHE A 41 -31.49 -26.58 24.45
CA PHE A 41 -31.60 -25.69 23.29
C PHE A 41 -31.28 -24.24 23.63
N GLU A 42 -31.71 -23.76 24.78
CA GLU A 42 -31.36 -22.41 25.23
C GLU A 42 -29.83 -22.27 25.45
N GLN A 43 -29.20 -23.28 26.04
CA GLN A 43 -27.74 -23.29 26.21
C GLN A 43 -27.00 -23.33 24.87
N LEU A 44 -27.45 -24.13 23.91
CA LEU A 44 -26.88 -24.18 22.56
C LEU A 44 -27.02 -22.83 21.88
N TYR A 45 -28.20 -22.24 21.89
CA TYR A 45 -28.46 -20.91 21.30
C TYR A 45 -27.55 -19.83 21.88
N ARG A 46 -27.42 -19.81 23.24
CA ARG A 46 -26.52 -18.86 23.90
C ARG A 46 -25.04 -19.09 23.52
N ARG A 47 -24.61 -20.34 23.37
CA ARG A 47 -23.25 -20.66 22.90
C ARG A 47 -23.03 -20.22 21.46
N GLU A 48 -23.97 -20.49 20.58
CA GLU A 48 -23.88 -20.03 19.17
C GLU A 48 -23.86 -18.51 19.08
N GLN A 49 -24.71 -17.82 19.85
CA GLN A 49 -24.73 -16.37 19.89
C GLN A 49 -23.42 -15.79 20.38
N SER A 50 -22.82 -16.37 21.43
CA SER A 50 -21.52 -15.93 21.95
C SER A 50 -20.38 -16.23 20.96
N ALA A 51 -20.38 -17.40 20.31
CA ALA A 51 -19.43 -17.76 19.29
C ALA A 51 -19.53 -16.83 18.06
N PHE A 52 -20.73 -16.52 17.62
CA PHE A 52 -20.96 -15.56 16.54
C PHE A 52 -20.46 -14.17 16.92
N ALA A 53 -20.78 -13.68 18.12
CA ALA A 53 -20.30 -12.39 18.60
C ALA A 53 -18.78 -12.33 18.67
N ALA A 54 -18.12 -13.42 19.15
CA ALA A 54 -16.66 -13.52 19.18
C ALA A 54 -16.07 -13.50 17.78
N THR A 55 -16.65 -14.25 16.84
CA THR A 55 -16.20 -14.28 15.44
C THR A 55 -16.31 -12.90 14.79
N VAL A 56 -17.44 -12.21 14.98
CA VAL A 56 -17.62 -10.84 14.45
C VAL A 56 -16.61 -9.86 15.07
N ALA A 57 -16.35 -9.98 16.38
CA ALA A 57 -15.34 -9.15 17.05
C ALA A 57 -13.92 -9.41 16.49
N ASP A 58 -13.58 -10.66 16.25
CA ASP A 58 -12.29 -11.05 15.66
C ASP A 58 -12.14 -10.51 14.22
N TYR A 59 -13.16 -10.68 13.38
CA TYR A 59 -13.16 -10.08 12.04
C TYR A 59 -12.99 -8.57 12.06
N ARG A 60 -13.69 -7.87 12.97
CA ARG A 60 -13.54 -6.42 13.11
C ARG A 60 -12.14 -6.02 13.56
N SER A 61 -11.57 -6.75 14.52
CA SER A 61 -10.21 -6.49 15.00
C SER A 61 -9.18 -6.72 13.90
N THR A 62 -9.32 -7.80 13.14
CA THR A 62 -8.43 -8.14 12.01
C THR A 62 -8.55 -7.11 10.88
N ALA A 63 -9.78 -6.70 10.53
CA ALA A 63 -10.00 -5.64 9.54
C ALA A 63 -9.40 -4.30 9.98
N ALA A 64 -9.54 -3.94 11.27
CA ALA A 64 -8.93 -2.71 11.80
C ALA A 64 -7.39 -2.77 11.76
N LYS A 65 -6.79 -3.92 12.09
CA LYS A 65 -5.33 -4.12 11.98
C LYS A 65 -4.86 -4.03 10.53
N ALA A 66 -5.56 -4.65 9.59
CA ALA A 66 -5.27 -4.57 8.17
C ALA A 66 -5.34 -3.12 7.68
N ALA A 67 -6.41 -2.40 8.00
CA ALA A 67 -6.56 -0.98 7.63
C ALA A 67 -5.45 -0.09 8.21
N ALA A 68 -5.03 -0.34 9.45
CA ALA A 68 -3.92 0.38 10.07
C ALA A 68 -2.57 0.07 9.38
N ALA A 69 -2.33 -1.18 9.01
CA ALA A 69 -1.15 -1.60 8.26
C ALA A 69 -1.12 -0.97 6.85
N ASP A 70 -2.25 -0.94 6.16
CA ASP A 70 -2.37 -0.31 4.84
C ASP A 70 -2.10 1.20 4.92
N GLN A 71 -2.64 1.88 5.93
CA GLN A 71 -2.36 3.31 6.14
C GLN A 71 -0.88 3.57 6.44
N ALA A 72 -0.26 2.74 7.27
CA ALA A 72 1.17 2.86 7.57
C ALA A 72 2.02 2.64 6.32
N ASN A 73 1.69 1.64 5.50
CA ASN A 73 2.35 1.37 4.23
C ASN A 73 2.17 2.54 3.25
N LEU A 74 0.97 3.05 3.10
CA LEU A 74 0.69 4.21 2.25
C LEU A 74 1.54 5.42 2.64
N ARG A 75 1.62 5.74 3.94
CA ARG A 75 2.47 6.83 4.44
C ARG A 75 3.94 6.59 4.13
N ARG A 76 4.44 5.37 4.32
CA ARG A 76 5.82 4.99 4.01
C ARG A 76 6.12 5.16 2.52
N VAL A 77 5.27 4.62 1.65
CA VAL A 77 5.45 4.71 0.19
C VAL A 77 5.41 6.17 -0.27
N THR A 78 4.43 6.95 0.20
CA THR A 78 4.32 8.37 -0.15
C THR A 78 5.55 9.17 0.32
N ALA A 79 6.05 8.91 1.53
CA ALA A 79 7.25 9.56 2.03
C ALA A 79 8.49 9.23 1.18
N LEU A 80 8.65 7.96 0.79
CA LEU A 80 9.74 7.54 -0.09
C LEU A 80 9.65 8.18 -1.48
N GLN A 81 8.47 8.22 -2.07
CA GLN A 81 8.23 8.85 -3.38
C GLN A 81 8.52 10.36 -3.33
N ASN A 82 8.07 11.03 -2.28
CA ASN A 82 8.37 12.45 -2.09
C ASN A 82 9.86 12.71 -1.93
N ALA A 83 10.55 11.92 -1.11
CA ALA A 83 11.98 12.04 -0.93
C ALA A 83 12.79 11.79 -2.23
N ILE A 84 12.36 10.83 -3.06
CA ILE A 84 12.96 10.58 -4.37
C ILE A 84 12.75 11.80 -5.28
N THR A 85 11.53 12.32 -5.33
CA THR A 85 11.19 13.46 -6.18
C THR A 85 11.95 14.72 -5.76
N GLU A 86 11.99 15.02 -4.47
CA GLU A 86 12.72 16.17 -3.91
C GLU A 86 14.22 16.08 -4.20
N ARG A 87 14.83 14.91 -3.98
CA ARG A 87 16.22 14.70 -4.29
C ARG A 87 16.53 14.85 -5.78
N THR A 88 15.72 14.26 -6.64
CA THR A 88 15.94 14.34 -8.09
C THR A 88 15.74 15.76 -8.62
N SER A 89 14.77 16.52 -8.09
CA SER A 89 14.59 17.92 -8.48
C SER A 89 15.76 18.79 -8.03
N HIS A 90 16.28 18.57 -6.83
CA HIS A 90 17.49 19.29 -6.35
C HIS A 90 18.71 18.97 -7.21
N ASP A 91 19.00 17.69 -7.48
CA ASP A 91 20.10 17.27 -8.34
C ASP A 91 19.98 17.86 -9.75
N PHE A 92 18.76 17.90 -10.30
CA PHE A 92 18.46 18.54 -11.59
C PHE A 92 18.77 20.04 -11.59
N GLU A 93 18.29 20.77 -10.59
CA GLU A 93 18.53 22.22 -10.49
C GLU A 93 20.00 22.54 -10.33
N GLU A 94 20.74 21.78 -9.53
CA GLU A 94 22.19 21.95 -9.33
C GLU A 94 22.96 21.71 -10.63
N ARG A 95 22.66 20.62 -11.34
CA ARG A 95 23.32 20.30 -12.63
C ARG A 95 22.98 21.32 -13.70
N LEU A 96 21.76 21.81 -13.73
CA LEU A 96 21.31 22.84 -14.65
C LEU A 96 22.04 24.17 -14.39
N ALA A 97 22.14 24.57 -13.12
CA ALA A 97 22.89 25.76 -12.73
C ALA A 97 24.39 25.65 -13.10
N ALA A 98 25.01 24.50 -12.88
CA ALA A 98 26.39 24.25 -13.26
C ALA A 98 26.59 24.33 -14.78
N ALA A 99 25.71 23.71 -15.57
CA ALA A 99 25.79 23.76 -17.04
C ALA A 99 25.65 25.19 -17.58
N ARG A 100 24.75 25.99 -17.01
CA ARG A 100 24.59 27.41 -17.35
C ARG A 100 25.82 28.23 -16.98
N ALA A 101 26.41 28.01 -15.81
CA ALA A 101 27.61 28.70 -15.38
C ALA A 101 28.81 28.37 -16.29
N ASP A 102 28.96 27.10 -16.67
CA ASP A 102 30.01 26.67 -17.61
C ASP A 102 29.81 27.25 -19.00
N ALA A 103 28.59 27.33 -19.51
CA ALA A 103 28.27 27.97 -20.78
C ALA A 103 28.63 29.49 -20.79
N LEU A 104 28.35 30.18 -19.69
CA LEU A 104 28.71 31.60 -19.53
C LEU A 104 30.23 31.78 -19.47
N ARG A 105 30.96 30.88 -18.76
CA ARG A 105 32.43 30.92 -18.68
C ARG A 105 33.07 30.70 -20.05
N LEU A 106 32.58 29.71 -20.80
CA LEU A 106 33.09 29.41 -22.14
C LEU A 106 32.83 30.58 -23.12
N ARG A 107 31.65 31.20 -22.99
CA ARG A 107 31.35 32.40 -23.82
C ARG A 107 32.27 33.55 -23.49
N GLY A 108 32.49 33.86 -22.23
CA GLY A 108 33.44 34.91 -21.84
C GLY A 108 34.86 34.65 -22.26
N ALA A 109 35.33 33.39 -22.22
CA ALA A 109 36.65 32.98 -22.72
C ALA A 109 36.75 33.14 -24.25
N ALA A 110 35.71 32.78 -25.00
CA ALA A 110 35.68 32.96 -26.46
C ALA A 110 35.68 34.43 -26.89
N GLU A 111 35.00 35.28 -26.16
CA GLU A 111 34.98 36.76 -26.37
C GLU A 111 36.38 37.35 -26.07
N ALA A 112 37.06 36.90 -25.01
CA ALA A 112 38.38 37.38 -24.66
C ALA A 112 39.46 36.94 -25.71
N ASP A 113 39.37 35.70 -26.22
CA ASP A 113 40.28 35.21 -27.26
C ASP A 113 40.08 35.88 -28.60
N SER A 114 38.83 36.22 -28.97
CA SER A 114 38.52 36.96 -30.18
C SER A 114 39.04 38.40 -30.15
N GLY A 115 38.98 39.06 -28.96
CA GLY A 115 39.55 40.39 -28.75
C GLY A 115 41.07 40.43 -28.88
N THR A 116 41.76 39.39 -28.51
CA THR A 116 43.23 39.32 -28.58
C THR A 116 43.72 39.05 -30.02
N ARG A 117 42.96 38.32 -30.81
CA ARG A 117 43.32 38.07 -32.23
C ARG A 117 43.09 39.26 -33.16
N ALA A 118 42.21 40.17 -32.82
CA ALA A 118 41.91 41.38 -33.64
C ALA A 118 43.03 42.44 -33.63
N ASN A 119 44.00 42.37 -32.66
CA ASN A 119 45.02 43.40 -32.45
C ASN A 119 46.47 42.91 -32.64
N SER A 120 46.71 41.75 -33.21
CA SER A 120 48.08 41.33 -33.57
C SER A 120 48.26 41.33 -35.09
N PRO A 121 48.81 42.39 -35.71
CA PRO A 121 49.30 42.33 -37.07
C PRO A 121 50.59 41.45 -37.03
N VAL A 122 50.48 40.21 -37.49
CA VAL A 122 51.67 39.39 -37.81
C VAL A 122 52.22 39.87 -39.15
N PRO A 123 53.37 40.60 -39.16
CA PRO A 123 53.97 41.00 -40.42
C PRO A 123 54.64 39.75 -41.03
N GLY A 124 54.10 39.33 -42.17
CA GLY A 124 54.92 38.46 -43.05
C GLY A 124 54.42 37.07 -43.39
N LEU A 125 53.15 36.78 -43.37
CA LEU A 125 52.60 35.61 -43.99
C LEU A 125 51.80 35.98 -45.24
N SER A 126 52.41 35.71 -46.40
CA SER A 126 51.83 35.87 -47.73
C SER A 126 50.43 35.15 -47.78
N THR A 127 49.50 35.89 -48.31
CA THR A 127 48.19 35.42 -48.74
C THR A 127 48.31 34.58 -50.02
N ALA A 128 48.92 33.40 -49.93
CA ALA A 128 49.00 32.49 -51.06
C ALA A 128 48.98 31.06 -50.56
N ALA A 129 47.91 30.64 -50.03
CA ALA A 129 47.55 29.21 -49.98
C ALA A 129 46.03 29.19 -50.08
N GLY A 130 45.58 28.86 -51.28
CA GLY A 130 44.19 28.75 -51.65
C GLY A 130 43.34 27.86 -50.78
N SER A 131 42.15 28.32 -50.63
CA SER A 131 40.91 27.58 -50.77
C SER A 131 40.97 26.03 -50.57
N PHE A 132 40.98 25.56 -49.33
CA PHE A 132 40.39 24.32 -48.87
C PHE A 132 40.39 24.28 -47.32
N ALA A 133 40.29 25.47 -46.70
CA ALA A 133 39.85 25.48 -45.30
C ALA A 133 38.31 25.41 -45.36
N GLU A 134 37.80 24.21 -45.40
CA GLU A 134 36.49 23.86 -44.93
C GLU A 134 36.36 24.56 -43.58
N ASP A 135 35.48 25.55 -43.49
CA ASP A 135 35.28 26.40 -42.30
C ASP A 135 34.93 25.52 -41.11
N PRO A 136 35.85 25.27 -40.14
CA PRO A 136 35.57 24.36 -39.02
C PRO A 136 34.46 24.89 -38.11
N GLY A 137 33.88 26.05 -38.46
CA GLY A 137 32.75 26.65 -37.76
C GLY A 137 31.39 26.23 -38.29
N LYS A 138 31.32 25.64 -39.52
CA LYS A 138 30.02 25.30 -40.12
C LYS A 138 29.36 24.05 -39.50
N ASP A 139 30.11 23.15 -38.89
CA ASP A 139 29.58 21.94 -38.22
C ASP A 139 29.42 22.08 -36.71
N ARG A 140 29.71 23.26 -36.17
CA ARG A 140 29.44 23.53 -34.73
C ARG A 140 28.05 24.06 -34.54
N LEU A 141 27.27 23.41 -33.67
CA LEU A 141 26.01 23.95 -33.22
C LEU A 141 26.19 25.36 -32.63
N PRO A 142 25.29 26.31 -32.90
CA PRO A 142 25.24 27.58 -32.19
C PRO A 142 25.31 27.39 -30.68
N ALA A 143 26.03 28.22 -29.96
CA ALA A 143 26.22 28.08 -28.51
C ALA A 143 24.90 28.00 -27.73
N SER A 144 23.84 28.69 -28.21
CA SER A 144 22.49 28.61 -27.69
C SER A 144 21.89 27.22 -27.82
N ASP A 145 22.08 26.60 -28.97
CA ASP A 145 21.52 25.29 -29.28
C ASP A 145 22.28 24.19 -28.55
N ALA A 146 23.59 24.35 -28.41
CA ALA A 146 24.43 23.44 -27.61
C ALA A 146 24.05 23.48 -26.12
N LEU A 147 23.74 24.67 -25.56
CA LEU A 147 23.26 24.77 -24.19
C LEU A 147 21.89 24.11 -24.04
N THR A 148 20.96 24.39 -24.98
CA THR A 148 19.63 23.78 -24.98
C THR A 148 19.71 22.23 -25.05
N ALA A 149 20.56 21.69 -25.91
CA ALA A 149 20.79 20.26 -26.02
C ALA A 149 21.35 19.68 -24.73
N THR A 150 22.27 20.38 -24.05
CA THR A 150 22.82 19.97 -22.75
C THR A 150 21.74 19.98 -21.67
N GLU A 151 20.90 21.01 -21.60
CA GLU A 151 19.78 21.09 -20.67
C GLU A 151 18.78 19.94 -20.87
N GLN A 152 18.44 19.62 -22.11
CA GLN A 152 17.57 18.49 -22.45
C GLN A 152 18.20 17.14 -22.07
N ALA A 153 19.51 16.97 -22.29
CA ALA A 153 20.23 15.75 -21.90
C ALA A 153 20.23 15.57 -20.37
N ILE A 154 20.45 16.63 -19.61
CA ILE A 154 20.36 16.62 -18.13
C ILE A 154 18.96 16.26 -17.69
N GLN A 155 17.92 16.85 -18.28
CA GLN A 155 16.53 16.58 -17.98
C GLN A 155 16.17 15.10 -18.23
N LEU A 156 16.63 14.55 -19.35
CA LEU A 156 16.37 13.15 -19.70
C LEU A 156 17.08 12.19 -18.73
N ASP A 157 18.33 12.48 -18.38
CA ASP A 157 19.11 11.66 -17.45
C ASP A 157 18.49 11.66 -16.05
N GLU A 158 18.05 12.80 -15.53
CA GLU A 158 17.38 12.89 -14.25
C GLU A 158 16.00 12.20 -14.26
N LEU A 159 15.26 12.28 -15.37
CA LEU A 159 14.01 11.55 -15.53
C LEU A 159 14.23 10.04 -15.52
N ILE A 160 15.26 9.54 -16.19
CA ILE A 160 15.63 8.12 -16.18
C ILE A 160 16.03 7.68 -14.77
N LYS A 161 16.78 8.48 -14.03
CA LYS A 161 17.13 8.20 -12.64
C LYS A 161 15.89 8.15 -11.75
N TRP A 162 15.00 9.13 -11.89
CA TRP A 162 13.75 9.19 -11.15
C TRP A 162 12.90 7.94 -11.39
N VAL A 163 12.69 7.53 -12.64
CA VAL A 163 11.93 6.32 -13.00
C VAL A 163 12.57 5.08 -12.37
N ARG A 164 13.90 4.95 -12.43
CA ARG A 164 14.62 3.81 -11.84
C ARG A 164 14.50 3.76 -10.31
N LEU A 165 14.51 4.90 -9.65
CA LEU A 165 14.33 4.99 -8.19
C LEU A 165 12.88 4.68 -7.80
N GLN A 166 11.90 5.21 -8.54
CA GLN A 166 10.48 4.88 -8.34
C GLN A 166 10.18 3.39 -8.51
N ALA A 167 10.81 2.76 -9.51
CA ALA A 167 10.64 1.31 -9.74
C ALA A 167 11.18 0.44 -8.59
N LYS A 168 12.06 0.98 -7.72
CA LYS A 168 12.59 0.27 -6.54
C LYS A 168 11.72 0.44 -5.30
N VAL A 169 10.71 1.31 -5.34
CA VAL A 169 9.79 1.49 -4.21
C VAL A 169 8.89 0.27 -4.10
N ASP A 170 9.07 -0.50 -3.05
CA ASP A 170 8.22 -1.66 -2.77
C ASP A 170 6.86 -1.19 -2.26
N ASN A 171 5.83 -1.45 -3.05
CA ASN A 171 4.43 -1.13 -2.72
C ASN A 171 3.75 -2.23 -1.91
N ASN A 172 4.40 -3.41 -1.72
CA ASN A 172 3.82 -4.53 -1.01
C ASN A 172 4.40 -4.67 0.41
N PRO A 173 3.62 -4.41 1.48
CA PRO A 173 4.09 -4.55 2.85
C PRO A 173 4.41 -6.02 3.21
N SER A 174 3.87 -6.99 2.47
CA SER A 174 4.03 -8.41 2.75
C SER A 174 5.43 -8.96 2.45
N SER A 175 6.24 -8.26 1.66
CA SER A 175 7.60 -8.69 1.32
C SER A 175 8.59 -8.51 2.47
N VAL A 176 8.28 -7.59 3.40
CA VAL A 176 9.17 -7.27 4.54
C VAL A 176 8.92 -8.19 5.75
N ALA A 177 7.78 -8.88 5.81
CA ALA A 177 7.33 -9.65 6.97
C ALA A 177 7.58 -11.14 6.88
N SER A 178 8.36 -11.65 5.92
CA SER A 178 8.82 -13.05 5.93
C SER A 178 10.17 -13.11 6.65
N PRO A 179 10.23 -13.32 7.99
CA PRO A 179 11.46 -13.76 8.60
C PRO A 179 11.78 -15.12 7.97
N ALA A 180 12.97 -15.26 7.41
CA ALA A 180 13.50 -16.53 7.01
C ALA A 180 13.29 -17.50 8.18
N GLY A 181 12.37 -18.45 8.00
CA GLY A 181 12.16 -19.53 8.96
C GLY A 181 13.39 -20.42 8.94
N ASP A 182 14.04 -20.46 10.07
CA ASP A 182 14.98 -21.54 10.44
C ASP A 182 14.19 -22.82 10.75
#